data_2f89d1caa433551964b7b9c975b0484a
#
_entry.id   2f89d1caa433551964b7b9c975b0484a
#
_cell.length_a   1.000
_cell.length_b   1.000
_cell.length_c   1.000
_cell.angle_alpha   90.00
_cell.angle_beta   90.00
_cell.angle_gamma   90.00
#
_symmetry.space_group_name_H-M   'P 1'
#
loop_
_entity.id
_entity.type
_entity.pdbx_description
1 polymer ?
#
loop_
_entity_poly.entity_id
_entity_poly.type
_entity_poly.pdbx_seq_one_letter_code
_entity_poly.pdbx_strand_id
1 'polypeptide(L)'
;MTARRVAIVSAAHTPKPGNSRVRQTFKEMIVESAYEAIHAAKMHPREIQGVAYGYHGEGISEYGGLGPTLSDALGISPAPTFMSTANCTSSSVSFQMAHQMVASGEYDIVLCGGFEKMTDHFNYAEYIGSSTECEYDYFLGISHTDAFALATAEYFHKYGYAGREADVLASFGRQMRIYAHNTPGSTRYGHPIPSLEELKRTEACGSMLAWGEASGCAILVAEHLAHKYTDKPVFVRGCAYTGVSHYYGTRYHNPTLKYPGLPQDVGMAVSANSIACAEIAYKKAGITAKDIDVAQVYDLLGAGLIQMESMGVCKTGQAGDFVREGGIALDGQLPLNTDGGNIGRGHASGADGILHITELFRQLRGESTNQVPGARIAVSQNLGGYAAHNSVIVLAND
;
A
#
# COMPACT_ATOMS: atom_id res chain seq x y z
N MET A 1 -18.25 23.93 7.77
CA MET A 1 -17.82 24.04 6.35
C MET A 1 -17.92 22.65 5.74
N THR A 2 -18.52 22.52 4.57
CA THR A 2 -18.47 21.26 3.81
C THR A 2 -17.03 21.02 3.37
N ALA A 3 -16.50 19.80 3.56
CA ALA A 3 -15.16 19.44 3.11
C ALA A 3 -15.06 19.63 1.58
N ARG A 4 -13.94 20.19 1.11
CA ARG A 4 -13.69 20.36 -0.33
C ARG A 4 -13.40 19.00 -0.97
N ARG A 5 -13.80 18.84 -2.24
CA ARG A 5 -13.33 17.71 -3.03
C ARG A 5 -11.84 17.88 -3.35
N VAL A 6 -11.12 16.76 -3.35
CA VAL A 6 -9.67 16.70 -3.55
C VAL A 6 -9.36 15.83 -4.75
N ALA A 7 -8.52 16.33 -5.64
CA ALA A 7 -8.07 15.61 -6.82
C ALA A 7 -6.57 15.31 -6.75
N ILE A 8 -6.19 14.14 -7.24
CA ILE A 8 -4.81 13.80 -7.60
C ILE A 8 -4.59 14.29 -9.04
N VAL A 9 -3.58 15.09 -9.25
CA VAL A 9 -3.23 15.61 -10.59
C VAL A 9 -2.00 14.94 -11.17
N SER A 10 -1.17 14.34 -10.32
CA SER A 10 0.02 13.60 -10.73
C SER A 10 0.43 12.61 -9.66
N ALA A 11 1.03 11.49 -10.07
CA ALA A 11 1.65 10.51 -9.17
C ALA A 11 2.83 9.84 -9.89
N ALA A 12 3.93 9.64 -9.16
CA ALA A 12 5.14 9.00 -9.67
C ALA A 12 5.87 8.23 -8.58
N HIS A 13 6.72 7.30 -8.97
CA HIS A 13 7.62 6.59 -8.06
C HIS A 13 8.91 6.19 -8.76
N THR A 14 9.98 6.03 -7.99
CA THR A 14 11.24 5.48 -8.49
C THR A 14 11.05 4.05 -8.99
N PRO A 15 11.69 3.64 -10.09
CA PRO A 15 11.52 2.31 -10.66
C PRO A 15 12.10 1.21 -9.77
N LYS A 16 11.60 -0.03 -9.93
CA LYS A 16 12.10 -1.26 -9.31
C LYS A 16 12.15 -1.20 -7.76
N PRO A 17 11.01 -1.03 -7.08
CA PRO A 17 10.94 -0.88 -5.63
C PRO A 17 11.48 -2.06 -4.81
N GLY A 18 11.66 -3.23 -5.44
CA GLY A 18 12.24 -4.41 -4.81
C GLY A 18 13.76 -4.53 -4.98
N ASN A 19 14.43 -3.48 -5.47
CA ASN A 19 15.89 -3.46 -5.62
C ASN A 19 16.53 -2.54 -4.59
N SER A 20 17.75 -2.87 -4.18
CA SER A 20 18.58 -1.99 -3.36
C SER A 20 19.16 -0.85 -4.20
N ARG A 21 19.20 0.35 -3.62
CA ARG A 21 19.71 1.59 -4.25
C ARG A 21 20.94 2.13 -3.51
N VAL A 22 21.93 1.27 -3.29
CA VAL A 22 23.14 1.54 -2.50
C VAL A 22 23.96 2.76 -2.94
N ARG A 23 23.76 3.25 -4.18
CA ARG A 23 24.49 4.41 -4.73
C ARG A 23 23.66 5.70 -4.70
N GLN A 24 22.47 5.67 -4.14
CA GLN A 24 21.53 6.79 -4.11
C GLN A 24 21.11 7.07 -2.67
N THR A 25 21.19 8.31 -2.26
CA THR A 25 20.69 8.73 -0.94
C THR A 25 19.17 8.77 -0.92
N PHE A 26 18.59 8.76 0.28
CA PHE A 26 17.13 8.91 0.42
C PHE A 26 16.63 10.25 -0.18
N LYS A 27 17.41 11.34 -0.05
CA LYS A 27 17.06 12.64 -0.66
C LYS A 27 17.01 12.58 -2.18
N GLU A 28 17.99 11.95 -2.82
CA GLU A 28 18.01 11.77 -4.26
C GLU A 28 16.81 10.95 -4.76
N MET A 29 16.42 9.90 -4.04
CA MET A 29 15.23 9.12 -4.38
C MET A 29 13.94 9.95 -4.26
N ILE A 30 13.82 10.76 -3.21
CA ILE A 30 12.65 11.62 -3.01
C ILE A 30 12.59 12.70 -4.09
N VAL A 31 13.71 13.34 -4.38
CA VAL A 31 13.81 14.36 -5.47
C VAL A 31 13.46 13.73 -6.81
N GLU A 32 13.98 12.52 -7.13
CA GLU A 32 13.66 11.80 -8.38
C GLU A 32 12.14 11.65 -8.55
N SER A 33 11.46 11.04 -7.59
CA SER A 33 10.01 10.79 -7.70
C SER A 33 9.17 12.08 -7.64
N ALA A 34 9.55 13.03 -6.78
CA ALA A 34 8.81 14.28 -6.62
C ALA A 34 8.90 15.16 -7.87
N TYR A 35 10.08 15.31 -8.48
CA TYR A 35 10.22 16.10 -9.69
C TYR A 35 9.60 15.43 -10.90
N GLU A 36 9.56 14.09 -10.96
CA GLU A 36 8.79 13.40 -11.99
C GLU A 36 7.30 13.77 -11.91
N ALA A 37 6.71 13.76 -10.69
CA ALA A 37 5.32 14.15 -10.48
C ALA A 37 5.08 15.65 -10.74
N ILE A 38 5.98 16.53 -10.30
CA ILE A 38 5.91 17.99 -10.52
C ILE A 38 5.94 18.31 -12.02
N HIS A 39 6.85 17.67 -12.76
CA HIS A 39 6.96 17.86 -14.21
C HIS A 39 5.74 17.33 -14.95
N ALA A 40 5.23 16.15 -14.56
CA ALA A 40 4.00 15.58 -15.14
C ALA A 40 2.78 16.48 -14.93
N ALA A 41 2.69 17.17 -13.79
CA ALA A 41 1.67 18.19 -13.51
C ALA A 41 1.96 19.53 -14.17
N LYS A 42 3.10 19.71 -14.84
CA LYS A 42 3.57 21.01 -15.40
C LYS A 42 3.55 22.12 -14.35
N MET A 43 3.87 21.78 -13.10
CA MET A 43 3.80 22.65 -11.95
C MET A 43 5.17 23.25 -11.63
N HIS A 44 5.20 24.47 -11.12
CA HIS A 44 6.43 25.01 -10.54
C HIS A 44 6.55 24.52 -9.09
N PRO A 45 7.72 24.06 -8.59
CA PRO A 45 7.85 23.52 -7.21
C PRO A 45 7.31 24.48 -6.13
N ARG A 46 7.50 25.78 -6.28
CA ARG A 46 7.01 26.79 -5.32
C ARG A 46 5.49 27.00 -5.29
N GLU A 47 4.74 26.33 -6.15
CA GLU A 47 3.27 26.29 -6.05
C GLU A 47 2.82 25.29 -4.97
N ILE A 48 3.69 24.37 -4.54
CA ILE A 48 3.44 23.43 -3.45
C ILE A 48 3.43 24.18 -2.13
N GLN A 49 2.31 24.12 -1.41
CA GLN A 49 2.07 24.90 -0.19
C GLN A 49 2.38 24.11 1.08
N GLY A 50 2.42 22.77 1.00
CA GLY A 50 2.73 21.89 2.09
C GLY A 50 3.09 20.49 1.61
N VAL A 51 3.72 19.72 2.49
CA VAL A 51 4.14 18.34 2.21
C VAL A 51 3.72 17.43 3.36
N ALA A 52 3.22 16.24 3.03
CA ALA A 52 3.07 15.14 3.97
C ALA A 52 3.86 13.93 3.45
N TYR A 53 4.83 13.42 4.22
CA TYR A 53 5.70 12.35 3.76
C TYR A 53 5.85 11.25 4.79
N GLY A 54 5.81 10.00 4.34
CA GLY A 54 5.89 8.82 5.19
C GLY A 54 7.21 8.07 5.04
N TYR A 55 7.64 7.41 6.12
CA TYR A 55 8.76 6.48 6.13
C TYR A 55 8.55 5.48 7.27
N HIS A 56 9.28 4.37 7.25
CA HIS A 56 9.01 3.29 8.20
C HIS A 56 9.15 3.72 9.66
N GLY A 57 10.21 4.45 9.99
CA GLY A 57 10.42 4.99 11.32
C GLY A 57 11.82 5.56 11.52
N GLU A 58 11.97 6.48 12.48
CA GLU A 58 13.23 7.17 12.78
C GLU A 58 14.35 6.23 13.24
N GLY A 59 13.98 5.21 14.03
CA GLY A 59 14.93 4.17 14.45
C GLY A 59 15.52 3.34 13.30
N ILE A 60 14.88 3.43 12.13
CA ILE A 60 15.32 2.74 10.91
C ILE A 60 16.13 3.67 10.02
N SER A 61 15.69 4.91 9.84
CA SER A 61 16.40 5.89 9.01
C SER A 61 17.60 6.53 9.73
N GLU A 62 17.64 6.44 11.06
CA GLU A 62 18.62 7.13 11.94
C GLU A 62 18.66 8.65 11.72
N TYR A 63 17.69 9.21 11.01
CA TYR A 63 17.61 10.62 10.67
C TYR A 63 16.43 11.27 11.38
N GLY A 64 16.68 12.07 12.39
CA GLY A 64 15.67 12.95 12.98
C GLY A 64 15.47 14.23 12.16
N GLY A 65 14.30 14.86 12.32
CA GLY A 65 14.05 16.19 11.76
C GLY A 65 14.01 16.25 10.23
N LEU A 66 13.53 15.21 9.57
CA LEU A 66 13.53 15.10 8.10
C LEU A 66 12.70 16.18 7.38
N GLY A 67 11.67 16.73 8.00
CA GLY A 67 10.75 17.67 7.35
C GLY A 67 11.47 18.86 6.69
N PRO A 68 12.22 19.70 7.44
CA PRO A 68 12.98 20.81 6.85
C PRO A 68 13.99 20.38 5.79
N THR A 69 14.63 19.23 5.99
CA THR A 69 15.58 18.66 5.03
C THR A 69 14.90 18.36 3.68
N LEU A 70 13.67 17.84 3.70
CA LEU A 70 12.91 17.56 2.48
C LEU A 70 12.43 18.83 1.79
N SER A 71 11.92 19.82 2.55
CA SER A 71 11.52 21.12 2.00
C SER A 71 12.67 21.80 1.26
N ASP A 72 13.88 21.73 1.85
CA ASP A 72 15.09 22.27 1.26
C ASP A 72 15.50 21.48 -0.01
N ALA A 73 15.59 20.16 0.09
CA ALA A 73 15.96 19.30 -1.03
C ALA A 73 15.01 19.43 -2.25
N LEU A 74 13.73 19.68 -2.00
CA LEU A 74 12.71 19.88 -3.03
C LEU A 74 12.67 21.34 -3.56
N GLY A 75 13.39 22.27 -2.94
CA GLY A 75 13.39 23.68 -3.33
C GLY A 75 12.06 24.39 -3.04
N ILE A 76 11.29 23.90 -2.08
CA ILE A 76 9.95 24.40 -1.72
C ILE A 76 9.94 25.14 -0.37
N SER A 77 11.08 25.25 0.28
CA SER A 77 11.19 26.00 1.55
C SER A 77 10.66 27.44 1.37
N PRO A 78 9.86 27.97 2.31
CA PRO A 78 9.58 27.51 3.66
C PRO A 78 8.30 26.65 3.83
N ALA A 79 7.83 25.97 2.79
CA ALA A 79 6.63 25.14 2.90
C ALA A 79 6.76 24.07 4.03
N PRO A 80 5.76 23.94 4.92
CA PRO A 80 5.83 22.98 6.01
C PRO A 80 5.81 21.54 5.48
N THR A 81 6.62 20.67 6.11
CA THR A 81 6.66 19.25 5.82
C THR A 81 6.31 18.46 7.07
N PHE A 82 5.22 17.70 6.99
CA PHE A 82 4.73 16.82 8.05
C PHE A 82 5.19 15.40 7.75
N MET A 83 5.86 14.77 8.74
CA MET A 83 6.32 13.39 8.61
C MET A 83 5.35 12.43 9.30
N SER A 84 5.17 11.24 8.75
CA SER A 84 4.34 10.18 9.34
C SER A 84 5.07 8.84 9.38
N THR A 85 4.82 8.09 10.46
CA THR A 85 5.33 6.72 10.63
C THR A 85 4.18 5.79 10.99
N ALA A 86 4.03 4.73 10.23
CA ALA A 86 3.02 3.68 10.43
C ALA A 86 3.46 2.37 9.74
N ASN A 87 4.75 2.01 9.87
CA ASN A 87 5.36 0.88 9.19
C ASN A 87 5.11 0.92 7.66
N CYS A 88 4.71 -0.22 7.06
CA CYS A 88 4.48 -0.31 5.61
C CYS A 88 3.31 0.56 5.11
N THR A 89 2.43 1.07 5.98
CA THR A 89 1.32 1.94 5.59
C THR A 89 1.63 3.45 5.72
N SER A 90 2.87 3.83 6.03
CA SER A 90 3.25 5.23 6.30
C SER A 90 2.88 6.19 5.17
N SER A 91 3.13 5.83 3.91
CA SER A 91 2.75 6.70 2.78
C SER A 91 1.24 6.75 2.52
N SER A 92 0.48 5.73 2.91
CA SER A 92 -0.98 5.82 2.91
C SER A 92 -1.49 6.81 3.97
N VAL A 93 -0.82 6.86 5.13
CA VAL A 93 -1.14 7.85 6.18
C VAL A 93 -0.78 9.25 5.71
N SER A 94 0.40 9.47 5.13
CA SER A 94 0.81 10.76 4.58
C SER A 94 -0.14 11.23 3.47
N PHE A 95 -0.62 10.32 2.62
CA PHE A 95 -1.65 10.63 1.62
C PHE A 95 -2.95 11.12 2.28
N GLN A 96 -3.41 10.46 3.34
CA GLN A 96 -4.62 10.88 4.05
C GLN A 96 -4.41 12.21 4.80
N MET A 97 -3.22 12.47 5.35
CA MET A 97 -2.87 13.78 5.91
C MET A 97 -2.97 14.87 4.85
N ALA A 98 -2.36 14.67 3.68
CA ALA A 98 -2.44 15.61 2.56
C ALA A 98 -3.88 15.82 2.08
N HIS A 99 -4.67 14.74 1.99
CA HIS A 99 -6.09 14.84 1.69
C HIS A 99 -6.82 15.75 2.71
N GLN A 100 -6.57 15.57 4.01
CA GLN A 100 -7.17 16.41 5.05
C GLN A 100 -6.70 17.86 4.97
N MET A 101 -5.41 18.11 4.70
CA MET A 101 -4.86 19.45 4.51
C MET A 101 -5.57 20.21 3.39
N VAL A 102 -5.81 19.54 2.24
CA VAL A 102 -6.54 20.15 1.11
C VAL A 102 -8.04 20.25 1.41
N ALA A 103 -8.65 19.19 1.93
CA ALA A 103 -10.10 19.13 2.20
C ALA A 103 -10.56 20.13 3.27
N SER A 104 -9.70 20.46 4.24
CA SER A 104 -9.98 21.48 5.25
C SER A 104 -10.00 22.91 4.68
N GLY A 105 -9.30 23.12 3.56
CA GLY A 105 -9.13 24.44 2.95
C GLY A 105 -7.96 25.25 3.48
N GLU A 106 -7.10 24.65 4.30
CA GLU A 106 -5.86 25.27 4.78
C GLU A 106 -4.83 25.38 3.65
N TYR A 107 -4.79 24.38 2.79
CA TYR A 107 -3.91 24.32 1.63
C TYR A 107 -4.72 24.02 0.37
N ASP A 108 -4.30 24.56 -0.78
CA ASP A 108 -4.89 24.23 -2.08
C ASP A 108 -4.06 23.19 -2.85
N ILE A 109 -2.74 23.12 -2.61
CA ILE A 109 -1.79 22.24 -3.29
C ILE A 109 -0.85 21.62 -2.28
N VAL A 110 -0.89 20.28 -2.15
CA VAL A 110 -0.05 19.51 -1.23
C VAL A 110 0.63 18.38 -1.98
N LEU A 111 1.95 18.23 -1.80
CA LEU A 111 2.67 17.05 -2.20
C LEU A 111 2.64 16.02 -1.06
N CYS A 112 2.32 14.77 -1.38
CA CYS A 112 2.42 13.69 -0.40
C CYS A 112 3.20 12.52 -0.99
N GLY A 113 3.77 11.70 -0.11
CA GLY A 113 4.53 10.55 -0.56
C GLY A 113 5.09 9.73 0.57
N GLY A 114 6.06 8.92 0.23
CA GLY A 114 6.83 8.15 1.18
C GLY A 114 8.07 7.56 0.55
N PHE A 115 8.98 7.13 1.39
CA PHE A 115 10.23 6.50 0.96
C PHE A 115 10.64 5.38 1.91
N GLU A 116 11.53 4.53 1.42
CA GLU A 116 12.26 3.58 2.23
C GLU A 116 13.69 3.44 1.72
N LYS A 117 14.65 3.43 2.64
CA LYS A 117 16.08 3.31 2.37
C LYS A 117 16.72 2.30 3.33
N MET A 118 16.35 1.06 3.19
CA MET A 118 16.70 -0.02 4.14
C MET A 118 18.18 -0.44 4.11
N THR A 119 18.89 -0.20 3.00
CA THR A 119 20.33 -0.57 2.92
C THR A 119 21.25 0.37 3.68
N ASP A 120 20.75 1.49 4.19
CA ASP A 120 21.50 2.35 5.12
C ASP A 120 21.51 1.77 6.55
N HIS A 121 20.79 0.63 6.78
CA HIS A 121 20.77 -0.07 8.06
C HIS A 121 21.75 -1.21 8.11
N PHE A 122 22.31 -1.41 9.32
CA PHE A 122 23.29 -2.47 9.57
C PHE A 122 22.67 -3.86 9.65
N ASN A 123 21.39 -3.97 10.02
CA ASN A 123 20.79 -5.25 10.37
C ASN A 123 19.37 -5.37 9.83
N TYR A 124 19.21 -6.18 8.81
CA TYR A 124 17.91 -6.47 8.22
C TYR A 124 16.92 -7.12 9.21
N ALA A 125 17.40 -7.92 10.15
CA ALA A 125 16.56 -8.53 11.18
C ALA A 125 15.97 -7.48 12.13
N GLU A 126 16.74 -6.45 12.49
CA GLU A 126 16.24 -5.32 13.28
C GLU A 126 15.21 -4.51 12.50
N TYR A 127 15.46 -4.27 11.21
CA TYR A 127 14.50 -3.62 10.34
C TYR A 127 13.16 -4.36 10.32
N ILE A 128 13.17 -5.67 10.11
CA ILE A 128 11.96 -6.50 10.10
C ILE A 128 11.31 -6.53 11.49
N GLY A 129 12.11 -6.67 12.55
CA GLY A 129 11.65 -6.69 13.94
C GLY A 129 10.98 -5.38 14.36
N SER A 130 11.47 -4.24 13.89
CA SER A 130 10.89 -2.93 14.21
C SER A 130 9.45 -2.73 13.71
N SER A 131 8.93 -3.64 12.89
CA SER A 131 7.53 -3.67 12.46
C SER A 131 6.61 -4.44 13.42
N THR A 132 7.14 -4.90 14.55
CA THR A 132 6.39 -5.57 15.62
C THR A 132 6.27 -4.68 16.86
N GLU A 133 5.52 -5.13 17.85
CA GLU A 133 5.43 -4.44 19.12
C GLU A 133 6.80 -4.50 19.85
N CYS A 134 7.22 -3.37 20.39
CA CYS A 134 8.61 -3.16 20.81
C CYS A 134 8.94 -3.65 22.25
N GLU A 135 7.94 -3.94 23.09
CA GLU A 135 8.19 -4.33 24.49
C GLU A 135 8.15 -5.83 24.71
N TYR A 136 7.33 -6.58 23.95
CA TYR A 136 7.15 -8.01 24.14
C TYR A 136 7.50 -8.81 22.88
N ASP A 137 6.78 -8.59 21.80
CA ASP A 137 6.90 -9.41 20.58
C ASP A 137 8.31 -9.33 19.98
N TYR A 138 8.91 -8.15 19.91
CA TYR A 138 10.27 -7.93 19.41
C TYR A 138 11.32 -8.71 20.24
N PHE A 139 11.25 -8.59 21.58
CA PHE A 139 12.21 -9.25 22.45
C PHE A 139 12.03 -10.76 22.53
N LEU A 140 10.86 -11.28 22.19
CA LEU A 140 10.61 -12.72 22.00
C LEU A 140 11.13 -13.23 20.64
N GLY A 141 11.65 -12.36 19.79
CA GLY A 141 12.16 -12.70 18.48
C GLY A 141 11.09 -12.88 17.41
N ILE A 142 9.87 -12.42 17.65
CA ILE A 142 8.78 -12.47 16.67
C ILE A 142 8.92 -11.30 15.70
N SER A 143 9.07 -11.61 14.41
CA SER A 143 8.99 -10.61 13.35
C SER A 143 7.57 -10.48 12.80
N HIS A 144 7.31 -9.39 12.09
CA HIS A 144 6.03 -9.28 11.38
C HIS A 144 5.86 -10.35 10.30
N THR A 145 6.96 -10.86 9.70
CA THR A 145 6.92 -11.97 8.73
C THR A 145 6.43 -13.25 9.39
N ASP A 146 6.85 -13.52 10.63
CA ASP A 146 6.36 -14.66 11.40
C ASP A 146 4.84 -14.56 11.65
N ALA A 147 4.36 -13.36 11.98
CA ALA A 147 2.93 -13.13 12.15
C ALA A 147 2.14 -13.37 10.85
N PHE A 148 2.67 -12.97 9.70
CA PHE A 148 2.06 -13.27 8.40
C PHE A 148 2.06 -14.78 8.10
N ALA A 149 3.13 -15.49 8.46
CA ALA A 149 3.20 -16.94 8.30
C ALA A 149 2.18 -17.66 9.19
N LEU A 150 2.07 -17.26 10.46
CA LEU A 150 1.08 -17.81 11.40
C LEU A 150 -0.37 -17.57 10.92
N ALA A 151 -0.66 -16.35 10.47
CA ALA A 151 -1.97 -16.02 9.92
C ALA A 151 -2.31 -16.84 8.67
N THR A 152 -1.32 -17.03 7.80
CA THR A 152 -1.46 -17.86 6.59
C THR A 152 -1.76 -19.32 6.97
N ALA A 153 -1.04 -19.87 7.92
CA ALA A 153 -1.24 -21.23 8.40
C ALA A 153 -2.64 -21.39 9.05
N GLU A 154 -3.05 -20.43 9.89
CA GLU A 154 -4.39 -20.44 10.48
C GLU A 154 -5.48 -20.32 9.42
N TYR A 155 -5.31 -19.46 8.42
CA TYR A 155 -6.24 -19.30 7.32
C TYR A 155 -6.47 -20.63 6.57
N PHE A 156 -5.41 -21.30 6.18
CA PHE A 156 -5.49 -22.56 5.46
C PHE A 156 -6.10 -23.68 6.29
N HIS A 157 -5.73 -23.75 7.56
CA HIS A 157 -6.32 -24.72 8.49
C HIS A 157 -7.82 -24.48 8.69
N LYS A 158 -8.20 -23.23 9.00
CA LYS A 158 -9.57 -22.85 9.33
C LYS A 158 -10.55 -23.04 8.16
N TYR A 159 -10.10 -22.78 6.93
CA TYR A 159 -10.95 -22.80 5.76
C TYR A 159 -10.76 -24.03 4.85
N GLY A 160 -10.09 -25.08 5.35
CA GLY A 160 -10.03 -26.39 4.69
C GLY A 160 -9.17 -26.45 3.45
N TYR A 161 -8.06 -25.70 3.42
CA TYR A 161 -7.10 -25.75 2.32
C TYR A 161 -5.98 -26.77 2.54
N ALA A 162 -6.08 -27.65 3.54
CA ALA A 162 -5.07 -28.66 3.82
C ALA A 162 -4.69 -29.47 2.57
N GLY A 163 -3.40 -29.52 2.25
CA GLY A 163 -2.86 -30.15 1.05
C GLY A 163 -2.99 -29.34 -0.25
N ARG A 164 -3.57 -28.13 -0.21
CA ARG A 164 -3.70 -27.22 -1.37
C ARG A 164 -3.01 -25.87 -1.15
N GLU A 165 -2.33 -25.67 -0.04
CA GLU A 165 -1.70 -24.38 0.35
C GLU A 165 -0.72 -23.91 -0.68
N ALA A 166 0.15 -24.84 -1.17
CA ALA A 166 1.15 -24.54 -2.19
C ALA A 166 0.51 -24.13 -3.54
N ASP A 167 -0.62 -24.76 -3.89
CA ASP A 167 -1.35 -24.42 -5.12
C ASP A 167 -1.91 -23.00 -5.05
N VAL A 168 -2.51 -22.63 -3.90
CA VAL A 168 -3.09 -21.30 -3.69
C VAL A 168 -2.00 -20.22 -3.73
N LEU A 169 -0.93 -20.38 -2.93
CA LEU A 169 0.16 -19.41 -2.86
C LEU A 169 0.88 -19.27 -4.21
N ALA A 170 1.15 -20.38 -4.89
CA ALA A 170 1.79 -20.37 -6.20
C ALA A 170 0.90 -19.70 -7.27
N SER A 171 -0.41 -19.89 -7.22
CA SER A 171 -1.36 -19.26 -8.14
C SER A 171 -1.37 -17.76 -7.94
N PHE A 172 -1.43 -17.28 -6.69
CA PHE A 172 -1.36 -15.87 -6.36
C PHE A 172 -0.01 -15.26 -6.81
N GLY A 173 1.09 -15.86 -6.38
CA GLY A 173 2.44 -15.40 -6.72
C GLY A 173 2.73 -15.40 -8.22
N ARG A 174 2.15 -16.34 -8.98
CA ARG A 174 2.27 -16.39 -10.44
C ARG A 174 1.52 -15.25 -11.10
N GLN A 175 0.29 -14.95 -10.65
CA GLN A 175 -0.48 -13.83 -11.20
C GLN A 175 0.24 -12.50 -10.99
N MET A 176 0.83 -12.27 -9.81
CA MET A 176 1.65 -11.09 -9.54
C MET A 176 2.87 -10.99 -10.49
N ARG A 177 3.50 -12.11 -10.80
CA ARG A 177 4.63 -12.13 -11.74
C ARG A 177 4.21 -11.88 -13.18
N ILE A 178 3.04 -12.34 -13.61
CA ILE A 178 2.46 -12.03 -14.92
C ILE A 178 2.29 -10.51 -15.06
N TYR A 179 1.70 -9.88 -14.09
CA TYR A 179 1.50 -8.43 -14.10
C TYR A 179 2.82 -7.65 -14.08
N ALA A 180 3.73 -8.03 -13.20
CA ALA A 180 5.03 -7.37 -13.09
C ALA A 180 5.91 -7.56 -14.33
N HIS A 181 5.83 -8.74 -15.00
CA HIS A 181 6.54 -8.99 -16.26
C HIS A 181 6.20 -7.94 -17.32
N ASN A 182 4.95 -7.56 -17.40
CA ASN A 182 4.47 -6.60 -18.39
C ASN A 182 4.72 -5.14 -17.98
N THR A 183 4.82 -4.85 -16.68
CA THR A 183 4.82 -3.47 -16.16
C THR A 183 6.23 -2.88 -16.13
N PRO A 184 6.55 -1.90 -17.00
CA PRO A 184 7.81 -1.17 -16.93
C PRO A 184 8.00 -0.52 -15.55
N GLY A 185 9.20 -0.62 -14.99
CA GLY A 185 9.48 -0.09 -13.66
C GLY A 185 9.19 -1.06 -12.51
N SER A 186 8.49 -2.16 -12.73
CA SER A 186 8.41 -3.26 -11.76
C SER A 186 9.76 -3.98 -11.62
N THR A 187 10.04 -4.48 -10.41
CA THR A 187 11.29 -5.22 -10.13
C THR A 187 11.45 -6.43 -11.04
N ARG A 188 10.34 -7.09 -11.38
CA ARG A 188 10.33 -8.28 -12.24
C ARG A 188 9.94 -8.01 -13.69
N TYR A 189 10.03 -6.77 -14.14
CA TYR A 189 9.77 -6.41 -15.54
C TYR A 189 10.65 -7.21 -16.50
N GLY A 190 10.03 -7.90 -17.46
CA GLY A 190 10.71 -8.72 -18.44
C GLY A 190 11.32 -10.03 -17.91
N HIS A 191 11.22 -10.32 -16.60
CA HIS A 191 11.71 -11.59 -16.06
C HIS A 191 10.82 -12.76 -16.52
N PRO A 192 11.38 -13.96 -16.73
CA PRO A 192 10.59 -15.14 -17.06
C PRO A 192 9.47 -15.37 -16.03
N ILE A 193 8.31 -15.82 -16.53
CA ILE A 193 7.17 -16.17 -15.67
C ILE A 193 7.28 -17.66 -15.32
N PRO A 194 7.57 -18.03 -14.05
CA PRO A 194 7.68 -19.41 -13.66
C PRO A 194 6.35 -20.17 -13.80
N SER A 195 6.41 -21.48 -14.05
CA SER A 195 5.26 -22.36 -13.93
C SER A 195 4.80 -22.50 -12.47
N LEU A 196 3.59 -22.99 -12.24
CA LEU A 196 3.11 -23.28 -10.90
C LEU A 196 4.00 -24.29 -10.18
N GLU A 197 4.44 -25.34 -10.88
CA GLU A 197 5.30 -26.37 -10.30
C GLU A 197 6.68 -25.86 -9.90
N GLU A 198 7.24 -24.91 -10.64
CA GLU A 198 8.48 -24.24 -10.26
C GLU A 198 8.26 -23.38 -8.99
N LEU A 199 7.17 -22.61 -8.94
CA LEU A 199 6.88 -21.77 -7.79
C LEU A 199 6.63 -22.55 -6.50
N LYS A 200 5.94 -23.69 -6.57
CA LYS A 200 5.72 -24.58 -5.42
C LYS A 200 7.02 -25.07 -4.75
N ARG A 201 8.13 -25.08 -5.49
CA ARG A 201 9.46 -25.47 -5.00
C ARG A 201 10.29 -24.30 -4.46
N THR A 202 9.80 -23.08 -4.59
CA THR A 202 10.46 -21.89 -4.08
C THR A 202 9.99 -21.59 -2.65
N GLU A 203 10.77 -20.75 -1.96
CA GLU A 203 10.36 -20.21 -0.66
C GLU A 203 8.97 -19.57 -0.74
N ALA A 204 8.13 -19.86 0.25
CA ALA A 204 6.76 -19.37 0.33
C ALA A 204 5.94 -19.62 -0.96
N CYS A 205 6.28 -20.64 -1.74
CA CYS A 205 5.61 -20.96 -3.01
C CYS A 205 5.48 -19.74 -3.94
N GLY A 206 6.50 -18.89 -3.97
CA GLY A 206 6.53 -17.69 -4.80
C GLY A 206 5.68 -16.52 -4.31
N SER A 207 5.13 -16.57 -3.13
CA SER A 207 4.31 -15.50 -2.53
C SER A 207 5.08 -14.59 -1.56
N MET A 208 6.41 -14.72 -1.49
CA MET A 208 7.27 -13.78 -0.77
C MET A 208 7.41 -12.47 -1.57
N LEU A 209 7.30 -11.36 -0.88
CA LEU A 209 7.49 -10.05 -1.49
C LEU A 209 8.96 -9.79 -1.88
N ALA A 210 9.17 -8.88 -2.82
CA ALA A 210 10.49 -8.42 -3.22
C ALA A 210 10.85 -7.16 -2.44
N TRP A 211 11.63 -7.32 -1.36
CA TRP A 211 12.11 -6.22 -0.52
C TRP A 211 13.10 -5.32 -1.26
N GLY A 212 12.96 -4.01 -1.07
CA GLY A 212 13.89 -3.05 -1.65
C GLY A 212 13.62 -1.61 -1.22
N GLU A 213 14.06 -0.68 -2.04
CA GLU A 213 14.10 0.73 -1.75
C GLU A 213 13.42 1.55 -2.84
N ALA A 214 12.59 2.48 -2.43
CA ALA A 214 11.92 3.38 -3.34
C ALA A 214 11.49 4.67 -2.64
N SER A 215 11.19 5.65 -3.46
CA SER A 215 10.36 6.78 -3.09
C SER A 215 9.21 6.90 -4.10
N GLY A 216 8.08 7.39 -3.64
CA GLY A 216 6.97 7.76 -4.49
C GLY A 216 6.20 8.94 -3.92
N CYS A 217 5.48 9.64 -4.78
CA CYS A 217 4.68 10.79 -4.37
C CYS A 217 3.48 11.00 -5.29
N ALA A 218 2.52 11.77 -4.77
CA ALA A 218 1.40 12.31 -5.52
C ALA A 218 1.20 13.79 -5.19
N ILE A 219 0.61 14.53 -6.10
CA ILE A 219 0.22 15.92 -5.90
C ILE A 219 -1.30 15.98 -5.81
N LEU A 220 -1.77 16.43 -4.65
CA LEU A 220 -3.18 16.63 -4.34
C LEU A 220 -3.53 18.11 -4.42
N VAL A 221 -4.63 18.39 -5.08
CA VAL A 221 -5.11 19.77 -5.23
C VAL A 221 -6.60 19.88 -4.90
N ALA A 222 -7.03 21.07 -4.52
CA ALA A 222 -8.44 21.39 -4.44
C ALA A 222 -9.10 21.27 -5.82
N GLU A 223 -10.32 20.72 -5.90
CA GLU A 223 -11.03 20.39 -7.13
C GLU A 223 -11.01 21.52 -8.17
N HIS A 224 -11.21 22.78 -7.74
CA HIS A 224 -11.26 23.93 -8.65
C HIS A 224 -9.92 24.21 -9.37
N LEU A 225 -8.81 23.64 -8.91
CA LEU A 225 -7.50 23.74 -9.53
C LEU A 225 -7.15 22.52 -10.39
N ALA A 226 -7.91 21.43 -10.31
CA ALA A 226 -7.52 20.15 -10.90
C ALA A 226 -7.22 20.27 -12.40
N HIS A 227 -8.12 20.91 -13.17
CA HIS A 227 -7.98 21.07 -14.61
C HIS A 227 -6.91 22.07 -15.06
N LYS A 228 -6.33 22.84 -14.13
CA LYS A 228 -5.12 23.64 -14.41
C LYS A 228 -3.90 22.74 -14.65
N TYR A 229 -3.84 21.57 -14.02
CA TYR A 229 -2.66 20.72 -13.98
C TYR A 229 -2.82 19.39 -14.76
N THR A 230 -4.05 18.96 -15.01
CA THR A 230 -4.32 17.73 -15.78
C THR A 230 -5.71 17.73 -16.41
N ASP A 231 -5.84 17.13 -17.59
CA ASP A 231 -7.13 16.93 -18.26
C ASP A 231 -7.93 15.75 -17.66
N LYS A 232 -7.24 14.85 -16.93
CA LYS A 232 -7.82 13.64 -16.34
C LYS A 232 -7.52 13.58 -14.84
N PRO A 233 -8.15 14.43 -13.99
CA PRO A 233 -7.97 14.37 -12.56
C PRO A 233 -8.59 13.07 -12.00
N VAL A 234 -8.00 12.54 -10.94
CA VAL A 234 -8.54 11.42 -10.17
C VAL A 234 -8.95 11.91 -8.80
N PHE A 235 -10.18 11.68 -8.39
CA PHE A 235 -10.74 12.21 -7.15
C PHE A 235 -10.62 11.22 -5.99
N VAL A 236 -10.35 11.73 -4.79
CA VAL A 236 -10.45 10.98 -3.55
C VAL A 236 -11.90 10.98 -3.09
N ARG A 237 -12.58 9.83 -3.20
CA ARG A 237 -14.00 9.67 -2.83
C ARG A 237 -14.18 9.38 -1.34
N GLY A 238 -13.22 8.67 -0.75
CA GLY A 238 -13.25 8.36 0.68
C GLY A 238 -11.94 7.75 1.12
N CYS A 239 -11.58 8.00 2.35
CA CYS A 239 -10.41 7.37 2.96
C CYS A 239 -10.65 7.11 4.45
N ALA A 240 -10.03 6.05 4.95
CA ALA A 240 -10.02 5.69 6.35
C ALA A 240 -8.63 5.20 6.76
N TYR A 241 -8.30 5.50 8.00
CA TYR A 241 -7.17 4.91 8.69
C TYR A 241 -7.64 4.42 10.05
N THR A 242 -7.27 3.21 10.41
CA THR A 242 -7.59 2.60 11.69
C THR A 242 -6.35 1.97 12.30
N GLY A 243 -6.25 2.04 13.63
CA GLY A 243 -5.18 1.44 14.41
C GLY A 243 -5.76 0.57 15.51
N VAL A 244 -5.10 -0.56 15.78
CA VAL A 244 -5.39 -1.45 16.91
C VAL A 244 -4.10 -1.73 17.66
N SER A 245 -4.16 -2.46 18.78
CA SER A 245 -2.96 -2.85 19.50
C SER A 245 -1.95 -3.53 18.59
N HIS A 246 -0.70 -3.12 18.67
CA HIS A 246 0.40 -3.77 17.97
C HIS A 246 0.76 -5.12 18.60
N TYR A 247 0.59 -5.25 19.91
CA TYR A 247 0.85 -6.47 20.66
C TYR A 247 -0.16 -7.58 20.34
N TYR A 248 0.32 -8.70 19.82
CA TYR A 248 -0.53 -9.82 19.39
C TYR A 248 -1.33 -10.44 20.52
N GLY A 249 -0.74 -10.58 21.70
CA GLY A 249 -1.42 -11.14 22.87
C GLY A 249 -2.67 -10.34 23.28
N THR A 250 -2.60 -9.02 23.22
CA THR A 250 -3.76 -8.16 23.48
C THR A 250 -4.82 -8.29 22.38
N ARG A 251 -4.40 -8.38 21.13
CA ARG A 251 -5.31 -8.30 19.99
C ARG A 251 -6.08 -9.59 19.72
N TYR A 252 -5.41 -10.75 19.89
CA TYR A 252 -5.96 -12.03 19.44
C TYR A 252 -6.36 -12.98 20.58
N HIS A 253 -5.84 -12.77 21.80
CA HIS A 253 -6.02 -13.73 22.89
C HIS A 253 -6.55 -13.12 24.19
N ASN A 254 -6.87 -11.83 24.20
CA ASN A 254 -7.43 -11.21 25.40
C ASN A 254 -8.95 -11.04 25.29
N PRO A 255 -9.75 -11.93 25.94
CA PRO A 255 -11.20 -11.88 25.86
C PRO A 255 -11.80 -10.64 26.56
N THR A 256 -11.01 -9.93 27.38
CA THR A 256 -11.46 -8.72 28.06
C THR A 256 -11.25 -7.44 27.26
N LEU A 257 -10.35 -7.47 26.27
CA LEU A 257 -10.09 -6.35 25.39
C LEU A 257 -11.02 -6.41 24.17
N LYS A 258 -12.03 -5.56 24.20
CA LYS A 258 -12.96 -5.39 23.09
C LYS A 258 -12.70 -4.08 22.41
N TYR A 259 -12.49 -4.13 21.10
CA TYR A 259 -12.43 -2.94 20.27
C TYR A 259 -13.84 -2.65 19.72
N PRO A 260 -14.47 -1.53 20.13
CA PRO A 260 -15.82 -1.20 19.66
C PRO A 260 -15.88 -1.19 18.13
N GLY A 261 -16.90 -1.84 17.56
CA GLY A 261 -17.09 -1.91 16.12
C GLY A 261 -16.24 -2.94 15.37
N LEU A 262 -15.40 -3.71 16.07
CA LEU A 262 -14.62 -4.79 15.45
C LEU A 262 -15.17 -6.17 15.81
N PRO A 263 -15.18 -7.14 14.88
CA PRO A 263 -15.43 -8.55 15.19
C PRO A 263 -14.48 -9.04 16.28
N GLN A 264 -14.97 -9.84 17.19
CA GLN A 264 -14.19 -10.45 18.26
C GLN A 264 -13.95 -11.93 17.96
N ASP A 265 -12.87 -12.49 18.50
CA ASP A 265 -12.54 -13.93 18.43
C ASP A 265 -12.40 -14.49 16.99
N VAL A 266 -11.98 -13.68 16.06
CA VAL A 266 -11.81 -14.12 14.65
C VAL A 266 -10.43 -14.72 14.36
N GLY A 267 -9.48 -14.66 15.29
CA GLY A 267 -8.11 -15.13 15.11
C GLY A 267 -7.31 -14.30 14.11
N MET A 268 -6.16 -14.83 13.69
CA MET A 268 -5.29 -14.16 12.71
C MET A 268 -5.74 -14.37 11.25
N ALA A 269 -6.59 -15.37 10.98
CA ALA A 269 -7.12 -15.68 9.66
C ALA A 269 -8.10 -14.62 9.11
N VAL A 270 -8.50 -13.65 9.95
CA VAL A 270 -9.40 -12.55 9.56
C VAL A 270 -8.83 -11.24 10.07
N SER A 271 -8.71 -10.25 9.20
CA SER A 271 -8.26 -8.92 9.59
C SER A 271 -9.44 -8.01 9.96
N ALA A 272 -9.91 -8.13 11.20
CA ALA A 272 -11.03 -7.32 11.70
C ALA A 272 -10.77 -5.81 11.56
N ASN A 273 -9.53 -5.37 11.78
CA ASN A 273 -9.15 -3.96 11.59
C ASN A 273 -9.28 -3.51 10.12
N SER A 274 -8.89 -4.36 9.17
CA SER A 274 -9.05 -4.07 7.74
C SER A 274 -10.54 -4.00 7.34
N ILE A 275 -11.38 -4.88 7.87
CA ILE A 275 -12.83 -4.86 7.65
C ILE A 275 -13.41 -3.51 8.11
N ALA A 276 -13.15 -3.12 9.35
CA ALA A 276 -13.65 -1.86 9.89
C ALA A 276 -13.13 -0.64 9.09
N CYS A 277 -11.87 -0.67 8.67
CA CYS A 277 -11.28 0.38 7.85
C CYS A 277 -11.99 0.49 6.49
N ALA A 278 -12.26 -0.64 5.83
CA ALA A 278 -12.98 -0.70 4.56
C ALA A 278 -14.41 -0.16 4.68
N GLU A 279 -15.15 -0.59 5.71
CA GLU A 279 -16.52 -0.11 5.97
C GLU A 279 -16.57 1.42 6.13
N ILE A 280 -15.63 2.00 6.87
CA ILE A 280 -15.54 3.46 7.06
C ILE A 280 -15.25 4.16 5.73
N ALA A 281 -14.28 3.67 4.95
CA ALA A 281 -13.90 4.26 3.67
C ALA A 281 -15.02 4.17 2.63
N TYR A 282 -15.67 3.02 2.52
CA TYR A 282 -16.79 2.79 1.60
C TYR A 282 -17.99 3.65 1.94
N LYS A 283 -18.33 3.75 3.24
CA LYS A 283 -19.41 4.65 3.69
C LYS A 283 -19.13 6.11 3.31
N LYS A 284 -17.89 6.58 3.48
CA LYS A 284 -17.51 7.94 3.06
C LYS A 284 -17.59 8.14 1.55
N ALA A 285 -17.21 7.12 0.78
CA ALA A 285 -17.23 7.14 -0.68
C ALA A 285 -18.64 6.93 -1.27
N GLY A 286 -19.60 6.43 -0.48
CA GLY A 286 -20.94 6.07 -0.95
C GLY A 286 -20.93 4.84 -1.86
N ILE A 287 -20.05 3.88 -1.62
CA ILE A 287 -19.89 2.64 -2.41
C ILE A 287 -20.03 1.39 -1.55
N THR A 288 -20.10 0.26 -2.21
CA THR A 288 -19.95 -1.09 -1.67
C THR A 288 -18.79 -1.82 -2.35
N ALA A 289 -18.38 -2.96 -1.86
CA ALA A 289 -17.33 -3.76 -2.49
C ALA A 289 -17.66 -4.19 -3.94
N LYS A 290 -18.96 -4.23 -4.31
CA LYS A 290 -19.41 -4.59 -5.66
C LYS A 290 -19.18 -3.51 -6.70
N ASP A 291 -18.94 -2.29 -6.27
CA ASP A 291 -18.73 -1.14 -7.14
C ASP A 291 -17.27 -0.95 -7.53
N ILE A 292 -16.36 -1.81 -7.01
CA ILE A 292 -14.92 -1.71 -7.22
C ILE A 292 -14.55 -2.37 -8.56
N ASP A 293 -13.87 -1.63 -9.43
CA ASP A 293 -13.40 -2.12 -10.73
C ASP A 293 -11.97 -2.68 -10.68
N VAL A 294 -11.12 -2.13 -9.82
CA VAL A 294 -9.73 -2.54 -9.64
C VAL A 294 -9.26 -2.26 -8.22
N ALA A 295 -8.42 -3.12 -7.67
CA ALA A 295 -7.89 -2.92 -6.34
C ALA A 295 -6.37 -3.18 -6.23
N GLN A 296 -5.75 -2.51 -5.28
CA GLN A 296 -4.43 -2.82 -4.75
C GLN A 296 -4.59 -3.24 -3.29
N VAL A 297 -4.05 -4.38 -2.91
CA VAL A 297 -4.04 -4.85 -1.52
C VAL A 297 -2.62 -5.24 -1.12
N TYR A 298 -2.32 -5.13 0.15
CA TYR A 298 -1.05 -5.61 0.70
C TYR A 298 -0.94 -7.13 0.53
N ASP A 299 0.13 -7.60 -0.10
CA ASP A 299 0.35 -9.00 -0.43
C ASP A 299 1.71 -9.49 0.10
N LEU A 300 1.67 -10.38 1.07
CA LEU A 300 2.79 -11.14 1.60
C LEU A 300 2.24 -12.48 2.09
N LEU A 301 2.75 -13.60 1.57
CA LEU A 301 2.21 -14.92 1.91
C LEU A 301 0.69 -14.97 1.67
N GLY A 302 -0.08 -15.44 2.64
CA GLY A 302 -1.55 -15.46 2.59
C GLY A 302 -2.21 -14.13 2.94
N ALA A 303 -1.45 -13.06 3.24
CA ALA A 303 -2.07 -11.77 3.57
C ALA A 303 -2.96 -11.23 2.46
N GLY A 304 -2.53 -11.36 1.20
CA GLY A 304 -3.34 -10.94 0.05
C GLY A 304 -4.72 -11.59 0.04
N LEU A 305 -4.82 -12.88 0.41
CA LEU A 305 -6.08 -13.61 0.53
C LEU A 305 -6.96 -13.00 1.63
N ILE A 306 -6.39 -12.81 2.82
CA ILE A 306 -7.08 -12.26 3.98
C ILE A 306 -7.54 -10.83 3.71
N GLN A 307 -6.71 -10.01 3.03
CA GLN A 307 -7.08 -8.64 2.70
C GLN A 307 -8.18 -8.56 1.64
N MET A 308 -8.16 -9.41 0.61
CA MET A 308 -9.25 -9.49 -0.37
C MET A 308 -10.60 -9.78 0.31
N GLU A 309 -10.64 -10.73 1.24
CA GLU A 309 -11.84 -11.04 2.01
C GLU A 309 -12.27 -9.88 2.91
N SER A 310 -11.30 -9.24 3.57
CA SER A 310 -11.54 -8.07 4.42
C SER A 310 -12.12 -6.88 3.65
N MET A 311 -11.75 -6.75 2.37
CA MET A 311 -12.29 -5.74 1.45
C MET A 311 -13.64 -6.12 0.85
N GLY A 312 -14.15 -7.32 1.11
CA GLY A 312 -15.41 -7.82 0.57
C GLY A 312 -15.33 -8.23 -0.92
N VAL A 313 -14.13 -8.46 -1.45
CA VAL A 313 -13.91 -8.93 -2.84
C VAL A 313 -14.52 -10.31 -3.05
N CYS A 314 -14.35 -11.17 -2.07
CA CYS A 314 -14.95 -12.50 -2.01
C CYS A 314 -15.40 -12.80 -0.58
N LYS A 315 -16.14 -13.89 -0.40
CA LYS A 315 -16.60 -14.30 0.92
C LYS A 315 -15.45 -14.85 1.75
N THR A 316 -15.53 -14.68 3.06
CA THR A 316 -14.57 -15.20 4.02
C THR A 316 -14.34 -16.70 3.81
N GLY A 317 -13.09 -17.11 3.73
CA GLY A 317 -12.63 -18.48 3.47
C GLY A 317 -12.66 -18.91 2.00
N GLN A 318 -12.96 -18.03 1.05
CA GLN A 318 -13.05 -18.38 -0.37
C GLN A 318 -11.93 -17.76 -1.24
N ALA A 319 -11.08 -16.92 -0.69
CA ALA A 319 -10.07 -16.21 -1.49
C ALA A 319 -9.08 -17.16 -2.18
N GLY A 320 -8.74 -18.28 -1.56
CA GLY A 320 -7.85 -19.28 -2.17
C GLY A 320 -8.43 -19.89 -3.44
N ASP A 321 -9.70 -20.28 -3.44
CA ASP A 321 -10.37 -20.81 -4.64
C ASP A 321 -10.62 -19.69 -5.67
N PHE A 322 -11.03 -18.51 -5.24
CA PHE A 322 -11.18 -17.32 -6.09
C PHE A 322 -9.90 -17.00 -6.90
N VAL A 323 -8.74 -17.07 -6.26
CA VAL A 323 -7.44 -16.87 -6.93
C VAL A 323 -7.14 -17.99 -7.93
N ARG A 324 -7.35 -19.25 -7.54
CA ARG A 324 -7.09 -20.41 -8.39
C ARG A 324 -7.99 -20.44 -9.64
N GLU A 325 -9.19 -19.92 -9.52
CA GLU A 325 -10.16 -19.80 -10.62
C GLU A 325 -9.92 -18.57 -11.51
N GLY A 326 -8.87 -17.78 -11.24
CA GLY A 326 -8.50 -16.61 -12.04
C GLY A 326 -9.27 -15.34 -11.66
N GLY A 327 -9.94 -15.30 -10.52
CA GLY A 327 -10.77 -14.17 -10.10
C GLY A 327 -10.02 -12.83 -10.01
N ILE A 328 -8.69 -12.86 -9.83
CA ILE A 328 -7.81 -11.67 -9.75
C ILE A 328 -7.13 -11.31 -11.08
N ALA A 329 -7.37 -12.04 -12.15
CA ALA A 329 -6.82 -11.77 -13.48
C ALA A 329 -7.50 -10.54 -14.13
N LEU A 330 -6.95 -10.00 -15.22
CA LEU A 330 -7.53 -8.84 -15.92
C LEU A 330 -8.96 -9.08 -16.43
N ASP A 331 -9.23 -10.30 -16.81
CA ASP A 331 -10.54 -10.79 -17.26
C ASP A 331 -11.32 -11.50 -16.13
N GLY A 332 -10.79 -11.49 -14.91
CA GLY A 332 -11.41 -12.04 -13.72
C GLY A 332 -12.47 -11.12 -13.11
N GLN A 333 -13.05 -11.55 -12.00
CA GLN A 333 -14.11 -10.82 -11.32
C GLN A 333 -13.64 -9.48 -10.74
N LEU A 334 -12.42 -9.43 -10.18
CA LEU A 334 -11.79 -8.18 -9.72
C LEU A 334 -10.27 -8.23 -9.96
N PRO A 335 -9.77 -7.52 -10.99
CA PRO A 335 -8.34 -7.37 -11.20
C PRO A 335 -7.65 -6.78 -9.96
N LEU A 336 -6.61 -7.47 -9.49
CA LEU A 336 -5.93 -7.14 -8.24
C LEU A 336 -4.43 -6.98 -8.44
N ASN A 337 -3.85 -5.90 -7.87
CA ASN A 337 -2.40 -5.64 -7.90
C ASN A 337 -1.84 -5.70 -9.34
N THR A 338 -2.44 -4.95 -10.24
CA THR A 338 -2.22 -5.00 -11.69
C THR A 338 -0.80 -4.57 -12.14
N ASP A 339 -0.01 -4.01 -11.26
CA ASP A 339 1.42 -3.74 -11.44
C ASP A 339 2.34 -4.85 -10.95
N GLY A 340 1.75 -5.90 -10.34
CA GLY A 340 2.44 -7.04 -9.77
C GLY A 340 2.51 -7.05 -8.24
N GLY A 341 1.97 -6.02 -7.55
CA GLY A 341 1.95 -5.93 -6.10
C GLY A 341 3.34 -6.00 -5.47
N ASN A 342 3.43 -6.23 -4.19
CA ASN A 342 4.70 -6.31 -3.47
C ASN A 342 5.55 -7.54 -3.89
N ILE A 343 4.89 -8.61 -4.34
CA ILE A 343 5.53 -9.84 -4.80
C ILE A 343 6.25 -9.63 -6.14
N GLY A 344 5.67 -8.88 -7.06
CA GLY A 344 6.17 -8.71 -8.42
C GLY A 344 6.75 -7.33 -8.69
N ARG A 345 6.00 -6.27 -8.39
CA ARG A 345 6.44 -4.87 -8.50
C ARG A 345 7.61 -4.60 -7.58
N GLY A 346 7.54 -5.07 -6.34
CA GLY A 346 8.48 -4.83 -5.27
C GLY A 346 7.89 -4.03 -4.12
N HIS A 347 8.53 -4.14 -2.94
CA HIS A 347 8.08 -3.57 -1.68
C HIS A 347 9.15 -2.70 -1.05
N ALA A 348 8.86 -1.42 -0.91
CA ALA A 348 9.62 -0.46 -0.13
C ALA A 348 8.71 0.07 0.98
N SER A 349 8.89 -0.41 2.21
CA SER A 349 7.90 -0.33 3.30
C SER A 349 7.24 1.05 3.45
N GLY A 350 8.01 2.09 3.74
CA GLY A 350 7.47 3.43 3.94
C GLY A 350 6.82 4.04 2.68
N ALA A 351 7.19 3.55 1.49
CA ALA A 351 6.63 4.00 0.21
C ALA A 351 5.44 3.16 -0.27
N ASP A 352 5.16 2.00 0.31
CA ASP A 352 4.26 1.00 -0.29
C ASP A 352 2.87 1.56 -0.63
N GLY A 353 2.25 2.32 0.26
CA GLY A 353 0.93 2.89 0.01
C GLY A 353 0.88 3.86 -1.18
N ILE A 354 1.92 4.66 -1.40
CA ILE A 354 1.96 5.57 -2.55
C ILE A 354 2.26 4.83 -3.86
N LEU A 355 2.92 3.68 -3.80
CA LEU A 355 3.06 2.80 -4.97
C LEU A 355 1.70 2.27 -5.41
N HIS A 356 0.83 1.85 -4.47
CA HIS A 356 -0.57 1.49 -4.76
C HIS A 356 -1.32 2.64 -5.43
N ILE A 357 -1.23 3.84 -4.86
CA ILE A 357 -1.91 5.03 -5.39
C ILE A 357 -1.43 5.35 -6.81
N THR A 358 -0.14 5.21 -7.08
CA THR A 358 0.42 5.49 -8.41
C THR A 358 -0.14 4.55 -9.48
N GLU A 359 -0.26 3.25 -9.19
CA GLU A 359 -0.88 2.30 -10.10
C GLU A 359 -2.37 2.61 -10.30
N LEU A 360 -3.13 2.81 -9.22
CA LEU A 360 -4.56 3.11 -9.32
C LEU A 360 -4.85 4.43 -10.03
N PHE A 361 -3.99 5.44 -9.85
CA PHE A 361 -4.04 6.68 -10.61
C PHE A 361 -3.89 6.43 -12.12
N ARG A 362 -2.94 5.58 -12.53
CA ARG A 362 -2.76 5.19 -13.93
C ARG A 362 -3.97 4.40 -14.46
N GLN A 363 -4.50 3.47 -13.68
CA GLN A 363 -5.67 2.67 -14.04
C GLN A 363 -6.89 3.55 -14.35
N LEU A 364 -7.21 4.49 -13.47
CA LEU A 364 -8.35 5.38 -13.63
C LEU A 364 -8.20 6.38 -14.79
N ARG A 365 -6.97 6.58 -15.27
CA ARG A 365 -6.65 7.46 -16.41
C ARG A 365 -6.56 6.72 -17.74
N GLY A 366 -6.57 5.38 -17.73
CA GLY A 366 -6.34 4.56 -18.91
C GLY A 366 -4.86 4.50 -19.34
N GLU A 367 -3.93 4.64 -18.40
CA GLU A 367 -2.48 4.76 -18.63
C GLU A 367 -1.68 3.59 -18.02
N SER A 368 -2.34 2.60 -17.44
CA SER A 368 -1.67 1.42 -16.92
C SER A 368 -1.31 0.43 -18.03
N THR A 369 -0.21 -0.31 -17.85
CA THR A 369 0.21 -1.36 -18.79
C THR A 369 -0.75 -2.55 -18.79
N ASN A 370 -1.16 -3.00 -17.60
CA ASN A 370 -2.18 -4.03 -17.43
C ASN A 370 -3.53 -3.34 -17.17
N GLN A 371 -4.00 -2.62 -18.18
CA GLN A 371 -5.19 -1.77 -18.07
C GLN A 371 -6.47 -2.57 -17.87
N VAL A 372 -7.24 -2.22 -16.85
CA VAL A 372 -8.62 -2.66 -16.67
C VAL A 372 -9.53 -1.76 -17.51
N PRO A 373 -10.18 -2.29 -18.56
CA PRO A 373 -10.98 -1.46 -19.44
C PRO A 373 -12.17 -0.83 -18.70
N GLY A 374 -12.33 0.49 -18.81
CA GLY A 374 -13.48 1.20 -18.26
C GLY A 374 -13.48 1.34 -16.73
N ALA A 375 -12.38 1.08 -16.04
CA ALA A 375 -12.27 1.26 -14.59
C ALA A 375 -12.64 2.69 -14.18
N ARG A 376 -13.56 2.81 -13.21
CA ARG A 376 -14.07 4.08 -12.68
C ARG A 376 -13.86 4.22 -11.18
N ILE A 377 -13.87 3.12 -10.44
CA ILE A 377 -13.68 3.07 -8.99
C ILE A 377 -12.53 2.14 -8.66
N ALA A 378 -11.53 2.68 -8.01
CA ALA A 378 -10.32 1.97 -7.60
C ALA A 378 -10.13 2.04 -6.09
N VAL A 379 -9.64 0.97 -5.49
CA VAL A 379 -9.44 0.91 -4.04
C VAL A 379 -8.03 0.44 -3.70
N SER A 380 -7.34 1.21 -2.85
CA SER A 380 -6.10 0.81 -2.20
C SER A 380 -6.38 0.38 -0.77
N GLN A 381 -5.98 -0.83 -0.42
CA GLN A 381 -5.85 -1.29 0.96
C GLN A 381 -4.35 -1.47 1.27
N ASN A 382 -3.91 -0.91 2.38
CA ASN A 382 -2.54 -1.09 2.86
C ASN A 382 -2.54 -1.32 4.37
N LEU A 383 -1.52 -2.01 4.88
CA LEU A 383 -1.35 -2.28 6.29
C LEU A 383 0.11 -2.12 6.74
N GLY A 384 0.28 -1.84 8.03
CA GLY A 384 1.58 -1.76 8.70
C GLY A 384 1.65 -2.70 9.90
N GLY A 385 2.84 -3.28 10.12
CA GLY A 385 2.98 -4.42 11.01
C GLY A 385 2.09 -5.56 10.52
N TYR A 386 1.67 -6.47 11.39
CA TYR A 386 0.60 -7.38 11.00
C TYR A 386 -0.76 -6.74 11.28
N ALA A 387 -1.25 -5.93 10.33
CA ALA A 387 -2.56 -5.27 10.38
C ALA A 387 -2.84 -4.45 11.66
N ALA A 388 -1.79 -4.01 12.39
CA ALA A 388 -1.95 -3.06 13.49
C ALA A 388 -2.41 -1.70 12.97
N HIS A 389 -1.82 -1.27 11.86
CA HIS A 389 -2.22 -0.10 11.09
C HIS A 389 -2.94 -0.56 9.82
N ASN A 390 -4.05 0.06 9.48
CA ASN A 390 -4.75 -0.16 8.21
C ASN A 390 -5.17 1.14 7.57
N SER A 391 -5.07 1.19 6.26
CA SER A 391 -5.52 2.30 5.43
C SER A 391 -6.34 1.77 4.27
N VAL A 392 -7.48 2.38 4.01
CA VAL A 392 -8.29 2.14 2.82
C VAL A 392 -8.58 3.47 2.15
N ILE A 393 -8.28 3.57 0.85
CA ILE A 393 -8.46 4.78 0.05
C ILE A 393 -9.27 4.42 -1.19
N VAL A 394 -10.35 5.13 -1.42
CA VAL A 394 -11.24 4.99 -2.58
C VAL A 394 -10.99 6.15 -3.53
N LEU A 395 -10.64 5.83 -4.76
CA LEU A 395 -10.37 6.77 -5.86
C LEU A 395 -11.40 6.58 -6.98
N ALA A 396 -11.71 7.67 -7.70
CA ALA A 396 -12.55 7.62 -8.89
C ALA A 396 -12.15 8.70 -9.89
N ASN A 397 -12.58 8.53 -11.16
CA ASN A 397 -12.28 9.44 -12.27
C ASN A 397 -13.51 10.25 -12.74
N ASP A 398 -14.44 10.57 -11.83
CA ASP A 398 -15.71 11.29 -12.07
C ASP A 398 -15.69 12.77 -11.73
#